data_5668279cd999817208ab356fc4433f9d
#
_entry.id   5668279cd999817208ab356fc4433f9d
#
_cell.length_a   1.000
_cell.length_b   1.000
_cell.length_c   1.000
_cell.angle_alpha   90.00
_cell.angle_beta   90.00
_cell.angle_gamma   90.00
#
_symmetry.space_group_name_H-M   'P 1'
#
loop_
_entity.id
_entity.type
_entity.pdbx_description
1 polymer ?
#
loop_
_entity_poly.entity_id
_entity_poly.type
_entity_poly.pdbx_seq_one_letter_code
_entity_poly.pdbx_strand_id
1 'polypeptide(L)'
;MPEVTVGSAAGYLAVPAQPGGPWPGVVVIHEAFGLNGDIRAHADRLAALGYLALAPDLYAGRAWVRCIMGAIRQLRAGSGPAFDALEESRRWLAAREDCTGKTGVIGFCMGGGFALLCAPQGEFSAAAVNYGEVPADAERVLAGSCPVVGSYGSRDLMGTGPPQRLAEALTALDVPHDVHVYPGAGHSFMSPKPAALKPLVRLARLDYQSQAAEDAWQRIFAFFGEYLR
;
A
#
# COMPACT_ATOMS: atom_id res chain seq x y z
N MET A 1 8.96 20.14 5.33
CA MET A 1 8.17 18.92 5.04
C MET A 1 8.53 17.90 6.10
N PRO A 2 7.61 17.35 6.82
CA PRO A 2 7.96 16.70 8.07
C PRO A 2 8.47 15.27 7.84
N GLU A 3 9.79 15.12 7.89
CA GLU A 3 10.37 13.85 8.30
C GLU A 3 9.96 13.63 9.76
N VAL A 4 9.49 12.43 10.06
CA VAL A 4 9.11 12.03 11.41
C VAL A 4 9.88 10.79 11.82
N THR A 5 9.99 10.57 13.10
CA THR A 5 10.54 9.32 13.64
C THR A 5 9.42 8.61 14.40
N VAL A 6 9.16 7.36 14.03
CA VAL A 6 8.19 6.49 14.70
C VAL A 6 8.95 5.29 15.25
N GLY A 7 9.03 5.18 16.56
CA GLY A 7 9.93 4.24 17.20
C GLY A 7 11.38 4.45 16.77
N SER A 8 11.97 3.46 16.12
CA SER A 8 13.32 3.52 15.56
C SER A 8 13.37 3.85 14.06
N ALA A 9 12.21 3.95 13.39
CA ALA A 9 12.13 4.14 11.94
C ALA A 9 11.88 5.61 11.59
N ALA A 10 12.66 6.12 10.62
CA ALA A 10 12.33 7.37 9.95
C ALA A 10 11.11 7.16 9.04
N GLY A 11 10.34 8.23 8.80
CA GLY A 11 9.19 8.18 7.92
C GLY A 11 8.85 9.55 7.36
N TYR A 12 7.98 9.57 6.37
CA TYR A 12 7.42 10.77 5.80
C TYR A 12 5.94 10.90 6.19
N LEU A 13 5.58 11.98 6.86
CA LEU A 13 4.20 12.29 7.23
C LEU A 13 3.66 13.40 6.32
N ALA A 14 2.63 13.11 5.55
CA ALA A 14 1.84 14.09 4.85
C ALA A 14 0.56 14.41 5.64
N VAL A 15 0.34 15.70 5.89
CA VAL A 15 -0.80 16.21 6.67
C VAL A 15 -1.68 17.05 5.76
N PRO A 16 -3.02 16.92 5.84
CA PRO A 16 -3.93 17.77 5.09
C PRO A 16 -3.66 19.26 5.31
N ALA A 17 -3.55 20.01 4.22
CA ALA A 17 -3.32 21.46 4.29
C ALA A 17 -4.59 22.26 4.59
N GLN A 18 -5.77 21.66 4.41
CA GLN A 18 -7.06 22.31 4.64
C GLN A 18 -7.36 22.33 6.15
N PRO A 19 -7.98 23.41 6.65
CA PRO A 19 -8.46 23.41 8.03
C PRO A 19 -9.55 22.38 8.21
N GLY A 20 -9.51 21.68 9.34
CA GLY A 20 -10.46 20.61 9.65
C GLY A 20 -9.77 19.56 10.52
N GLY A 21 -10.29 18.36 10.49
CA GLY A 21 -9.83 17.26 11.34
C GLY A 21 -10.82 17.02 12.49
N PRO A 22 -10.61 15.95 13.24
CA PRO A 22 -9.55 14.95 13.00
C PRO A 22 -9.74 14.18 11.68
N TRP A 23 -8.64 13.69 11.10
CA TRP A 23 -8.61 12.96 9.83
C TRP A 23 -8.30 11.47 10.03
N PRO A 24 -8.82 10.56 9.17
CA PRO A 24 -8.38 9.16 9.19
C PRO A 24 -6.89 9.04 8.86
N GLY A 25 -6.22 8.08 9.51
CA GLY A 25 -4.82 7.76 9.25
C GLY A 25 -4.66 6.76 8.11
N VAL A 26 -3.58 6.86 7.32
CA VAL A 26 -3.22 5.85 6.31
C VAL A 26 -1.73 5.56 6.39
N VAL A 27 -1.36 4.30 6.59
CA VAL A 27 0.03 3.84 6.48
C VAL A 27 0.32 3.51 5.02
N VAL A 28 1.35 4.14 4.45
CA VAL A 28 1.74 4.00 3.03
C VAL A 28 3.00 3.15 2.92
N ILE A 29 2.89 1.96 2.35
CA ILE A 29 4.00 1.00 2.27
C ILE A 29 4.69 1.10 0.91
N HIS A 30 5.98 1.37 0.94
CA HIS A 30 6.79 1.60 -0.24
C HIS A 30 7.04 0.35 -1.09
N GLU A 31 7.37 0.57 -2.36
CA GLU A 31 7.86 -0.46 -3.29
C GLU A 31 9.25 -0.98 -2.86
N ALA A 32 9.80 -1.92 -3.63
CA ALA A 32 11.12 -2.50 -3.40
C ALA A 32 12.26 -1.47 -3.32
N PHE A 33 12.09 -0.27 -3.85
CA PHE A 33 13.10 0.78 -3.90
C PHE A 33 13.16 1.68 -2.64
N GLY A 34 12.37 1.39 -1.61
CA GLY A 34 12.34 2.15 -0.37
C GLY A 34 11.49 3.43 -0.44
N LEU A 35 11.61 4.26 0.59
CA LEU A 35 10.90 5.53 0.71
C LEU A 35 11.50 6.58 -0.24
N ASN A 36 11.02 6.59 -1.46
CA ASN A 36 11.46 7.49 -2.54
C ASN A 36 10.45 8.61 -2.82
N GLY A 37 10.71 9.43 -3.86
CA GLY A 37 9.84 10.55 -4.25
C GLY A 37 8.44 10.13 -4.68
N ASP A 38 8.29 8.97 -5.33
CA ASP A 38 6.98 8.47 -5.78
C ASP A 38 6.09 8.12 -4.59
N ILE A 39 6.65 7.46 -3.56
CA ILE A 39 5.91 7.09 -2.34
C ILE A 39 5.52 8.34 -1.54
N ARG A 40 6.41 9.34 -1.47
CA ARG A 40 6.08 10.64 -0.86
C ARG A 40 4.93 11.32 -1.60
N ALA A 41 4.94 11.33 -2.94
CA ALA A 41 3.86 11.88 -3.76
C ALA A 41 2.53 11.13 -3.55
N HIS A 42 2.56 9.81 -3.33
CA HIS A 42 1.36 9.04 -2.96
C HIS A 42 0.82 9.44 -1.58
N ALA A 43 1.69 9.67 -0.60
CA ALA A 43 1.29 10.19 0.71
C ALA A 43 0.70 11.62 0.61
N ASP A 44 1.32 12.49 -0.18
CA ASP A 44 0.82 13.84 -0.43
C ASP A 44 -0.56 13.83 -1.11
N ARG A 45 -0.78 12.88 -2.03
CA ARG A 45 -2.06 12.71 -2.70
C ARG A 45 -3.18 12.30 -1.71
N LEU A 46 -2.88 11.43 -0.76
CA LEU A 46 -3.80 11.07 0.31
C LEU A 46 -4.09 12.28 1.22
N ALA A 47 -3.06 13.03 1.59
CA ALA A 47 -3.22 14.23 2.42
C ALA A 47 -4.07 15.30 1.74
N ALA A 48 -3.93 15.50 0.43
CA ALA A 48 -4.76 16.44 -0.34
C ALA A 48 -6.26 16.09 -0.29
N LEU A 49 -6.60 14.84 0.02
CA LEU A 49 -7.98 14.35 0.15
C LEU A 49 -8.43 14.12 1.60
N GLY A 50 -7.68 14.64 2.57
CA GLY A 50 -8.08 14.66 3.97
C GLY A 50 -7.73 13.38 4.74
N TYR A 51 -6.60 12.75 4.44
CA TYR A 51 -6.03 11.64 5.22
C TYR A 51 -4.68 12.04 5.82
N LEU A 52 -4.41 11.66 7.05
CA LEU A 52 -3.05 11.69 7.61
C LEU A 52 -2.27 10.50 7.02
N ALA A 53 -1.30 10.76 6.15
CA ALA A 53 -0.60 9.70 5.44
C ALA A 53 0.84 9.57 5.95
N LEU A 54 1.17 8.44 6.56
CA LEU A 54 2.50 8.12 7.07
C LEU A 54 3.16 7.04 6.21
N ALA A 55 4.28 7.36 5.59
CA ALA A 55 5.11 6.40 4.86
C ALA A 55 6.38 6.08 5.68
N PRO A 56 6.42 4.96 6.43
CA PRO A 56 7.61 4.53 7.15
C PRO A 56 8.71 4.05 6.20
N ASP A 57 9.98 4.29 6.53
CA ASP A 57 11.12 3.71 5.86
C ASP A 57 11.45 2.33 6.45
N LEU A 58 10.91 1.28 5.85
CA LEU A 58 11.16 -0.11 6.29
C LEU A 58 12.61 -0.56 6.11
N TYR A 59 13.43 0.25 5.46
CA TYR A 59 14.86 -0.02 5.27
C TYR A 59 15.76 0.74 6.26
N ALA A 60 15.16 1.60 7.09
CA ALA A 60 15.86 2.39 8.12
C ALA A 60 17.08 3.17 7.54
N GLY A 61 16.88 3.84 6.40
CA GLY A 61 17.92 4.62 5.72
C GLY A 61 18.98 3.79 5.00
N ARG A 62 18.91 2.46 5.04
CA ARG A 62 19.87 1.58 4.38
C ARG A 62 19.56 1.44 2.88
N ALA A 63 20.60 1.19 2.07
CA ALA A 63 20.44 0.96 0.64
C ALA A 63 19.51 -0.22 0.36
N TRP A 64 18.48 -0.01 -0.46
CA TRP A 64 17.42 -0.97 -0.79
C TRP A 64 17.98 -2.33 -1.27
N VAL A 65 19.08 -2.33 -2.04
CA VAL A 65 19.74 -3.55 -2.55
C VAL A 65 20.19 -4.51 -1.43
N ARG A 66 20.47 -3.98 -0.23
CA ARG A 66 20.85 -4.78 0.94
C ARG A 66 19.65 -5.27 1.75
N CYS A 67 18.53 -4.59 1.64
CA CYS A 67 17.34 -4.81 2.48
C CYS A 67 16.27 -5.64 1.79
N ILE A 68 16.17 -5.57 0.45
CA ILE A 68 15.08 -6.17 -0.32
C ILE A 68 14.91 -7.68 -0.06
N MET A 69 16.00 -8.45 0.00
CA MET A 69 15.91 -9.89 0.25
C MET A 69 15.39 -10.21 1.65
N GLY A 70 15.75 -9.37 2.63
CA GLY A 70 15.23 -9.46 3.99
C GLY A 70 13.73 -9.14 4.03
N ALA A 71 13.29 -8.08 3.34
CA ALA A 71 11.89 -7.69 3.24
C ALA A 71 11.05 -8.78 2.55
N ILE A 72 11.50 -9.34 1.42
CA ILE A 72 10.82 -10.43 0.72
C ILE A 72 10.70 -11.68 1.62
N ARG A 73 11.73 -11.99 2.41
CA ARG A 73 11.65 -13.12 3.35
C ARG A 73 10.59 -12.88 4.42
N GLN A 74 10.52 -11.68 5.00
CA GLN A 74 9.50 -11.31 5.98
C GLN A 74 8.10 -11.33 5.35
N LEU A 75 7.95 -10.79 4.14
CA LEU A 75 6.69 -10.84 3.40
C LEU A 75 6.20 -12.30 3.25
N ARG A 76 7.05 -13.21 2.81
CA ARG A 76 6.70 -14.62 2.65
C ARG A 76 6.45 -15.34 3.98
N ALA A 77 7.08 -14.90 5.05
CA ALA A 77 6.85 -15.43 6.40
C ALA A 77 5.56 -14.87 7.04
N GLY A 78 5.00 -13.76 6.51
CA GLY A 78 3.86 -13.07 7.11
C GLY A 78 4.16 -12.44 8.49
N SER A 79 5.45 -12.26 8.82
CA SER A 79 5.89 -11.77 10.13
C SER A 79 7.31 -11.22 10.10
N GLY A 80 7.68 -10.44 11.12
CA GLY A 80 9.02 -9.91 11.32
C GLY A 80 9.08 -8.40 11.48
N PRO A 81 10.28 -7.82 11.65
CA PRO A 81 10.47 -6.40 11.95
C PRO A 81 9.75 -5.40 11.04
N ALA A 82 9.51 -5.76 9.77
CA ALA A 82 8.75 -4.88 8.88
C ALA A 82 7.27 -4.80 9.31
N PHE A 83 6.65 -5.91 9.70
CA PHE A 83 5.28 -5.93 10.22
C PHE A 83 5.18 -5.20 11.56
N ASP A 84 6.18 -5.38 12.44
CA ASP A 84 6.25 -4.66 13.71
C ASP A 84 6.30 -3.14 13.50
N ALA A 85 7.13 -2.69 12.55
CA ALA A 85 7.24 -1.27 12.19
C ALA A 85 5.95 -0.72 11.56
N LEU A 86 5.22 -1.51 10.78
CA LEU A 86 3.92 -1.12 10.21
C LEU A 86 2.87 -0.97 11.29
N GLU A 87 2.81 -1.90 12.22
CA GLU A 87 1.88 -1.82 13.36
C GLU A 87 2.24 -0.66 14.30
N GLU A 88 3.52 -0.42 14.56
CA GLU A 88 3.96 0.75 15.32
C GLU A 88 3.57 2.06 14.63
N SER A 89 3.71 2.12 13.30
CA SER A 89 3.28 3.27 12.48
C SER A 89 1.77 3.49 12.56
N ARG A 90 0.97 2.44 12.52
CA ARG A 90 -0.48 2.49 12.68
C ARG A 90 -0.86 3.05 14.06
N ARG A 91 -0.28 2.50 15.14
CA ARG A 91 -0.54 2.95 16.51
C ARG A 91 -0.15 4.40 16.71
N TRP A 92 0.99 4.80 16.16
CA TRP A 92 1.45 6.17 16.24
C TRP A 92 0.49 7.15 15.55
N LEU A 93 -0.02 6.78 14.34
CA LEU A 93 -1.06 7.56 13.67
C LEU A 93 -2.36 7.62 14.47
N ALA A 94 -2.85 6.48 14.93
CA ALA A 94 -4.13 6.39 15.65
C ALA A 94 -4.11 7.16 16.97
N ALA A 95 -2.95 7.31 17.63
CA ALA A 95 -2.79 8.02 18.88
C ALA A 95 -2.65 9.53 18.75
N ARG A 96 -2.60 10.08 17.50
CA ARG A 96 -2.48 11.53 17.29
C ARG A 96 -3.79 12.24 17.59
N GLU A 97 -3.71 13.43 18.17
CA GLU A 97 -4.88 14.27 18.45
C GLU A 97 -5.64 14.71 17.19
N ASP A 98 -4.92 14.83 16.06
CA ASP A 98 -5.49 15.18 14.75
C ASP A 98 -5.94 13.96 13.93
N CYS A 99 -5.91 12.74 14.52
CA CYS A 99 -6.40 11.50 13.92
C CYS A 99 -7.75 11.08 14.51
N THR A 100 -8.65 10.56 13.66
CA THR A 100 -9.94 9.99 14.11
C THR A 100 -9.77 8.68 14.90
N GLY A 101 -8.58 8.09 14.90
CA GLY A 101 -8.32 6.74 15.41
C GLY A 101 -8.56 5.63 14.38
N LYS A 102 -9.38 5.87 13.34
CA LYS A 102 -9.52 4.92 12.22
C LYS A 102 -8.30 4.97 11.33
N THR A 103 -7.77 3.81 10.96
CA THR A 103 -6.56 3.70 10.14
C THR A 103 -6.74 2.73 8.98
N GLY A 104 -6.26 3.12 7.81
CA GLY A 104 -6.11 2.27 6.64
C GLY A 104 -4.64 1.96 6.34
N VAL A 105 -4.43 0.98 5.48
CA VAL A 105 -3.11 0.65 4.94
C VAL A 105 -3.17 0.63 3.41
N ILE A 106 -2.17 1.21 2.76
CA ILE A 106 -2.01 1.16 1.30
C ILE A 106 -0.59 0.75 0.97
N GLY A 107 -0.42 -0.15 0.02
CA GLY A 107 0.90 -0.58 -0.42
C GLY A 107 1.01 -0.77 -1.92
N PHE A 108 2.25 -0.69 -2.40
CA PHE A 108 2.58 -0.74 -3.83
C PHE A 108 3.64 -1.82 -4.08
N CYS A 109 3.45 -2.69 -5.05
CA CYS A 109 4.37 -3.79 -5.39
C CYS A 109 4.62 -4.69 -4.16
N MET A 110 5.86 -4.80 -3.70
CA MET A 110 6.21 -5.48 -2.46
C MET A 110 5.38 -4.96 -1.28
N GLY A 111 5.21 -3.63 -1.18
CA GLY A 111 4.37 -2.99 -0.17
C GLY A 111 2.89 -3.38 -0.29
N GLY A 112 2.40 -3.66 -1.50
CA GLY A 112 1.05 -4.19 -1.72
C GLY A 112 0.87 -5.58 -1.09
N GLY A 113 1.88 -6.44 -1.19
CA GLY A 113 1.89 -7.72 -0.50
C GLY A 113 1.88 -7.56 1.03
N PHE A 114 2.68 -6.62 1.57
CA PHE A 114 2.63 -6.29 3.00
C PHE A 114 1.25 -5.76 3.43
N ALA A 115 0.65 -4.84 2.65
CA ALA A 115 -0.68 -4.30 2.95
C ALA A 115 -1.74 -5.40 2.99
N LEU A 116 -1.68 -6.36 2.06
CA LEU A 116 -2.57 -7.52 2.03
C LEU A 116 -2.42 -8.39 3.29
N LEU A 117 -1.19 -8.65 3.73
CA LEU A 117 -0.93 -9.48 4.92
C LEU A 117 -1.16 -8.73 6.24
N CYS A 118 -1.25 -7.40 6.24
CA CYS A 118 -1.70 -6.61 7.38
C CYS A 118 -3.23 -6.63 7.55
N ALA A 119 -3.99 -6.88 6.49
CA ALA A 119 -5.45 -6.84 6.52
C ALA A 119 -6.09 -7.80 7.54
N PRO A 120 -5.64 -9.07 7.70
CA PRO A 120 -6.23 -10.00 8.67
C PRO A 120 -5.80 -9.78 10.12
N GLN A 121 -4.92 -8.84 10.41
CA GLN A 121 -4.43 -8.61 11.77
C GLN A 121 -5.43 -7.85 12.66
N GLY A 122 -6.60 -7.46 12.11
CA GLY A 122 -7.72 -6.88 12.86
C GLY A 122 -7.54 -5.43 13.29
N GLU A 123 -6.41 -4.80 12.95
CA GLU A 123 -6.03 -3.48 13.44
C GLU A 123 -6.26 -2.35 12.43
N PHE A 124 -6.33 -2.68 11.14
CA PHE A 124 -6.69 -1.73 10.08
C PHE A 124 -8.17 -1.81 9.73
N SER A 125 -8.79 -0.67 9.43
CA SER A 125 -10.20 -0.58 9.03
C SER A 125 -10.41 -0.84 7.54
N ALA A 126 -9.38 -0.67 6.70
CA ALA A 126 -9.37 -1.00 5.27
C ALA A 126 -7.94 -1.16 4.74
N ALA A 127 -7.78 -1.97 3.69
CA ALA A 127 -6.51 -2.16 3.00
C ALA A 127 -6.63 -1.89 1.49
N ALA A 128 -5.66 -1.16 0.92
CA ALA A 128 -5.51 -0.94 -0.51
C ALA A 128 -4.25 -1.64 -1.03
N VAL A 129 -4.43 -2.60 -1.93
CA VAL A 129 -3.39 -3.49 -2.45
C VAL A 129 -3.14 -3.20 -3.91
N ASN A 130 -2.02 -2.55 -4.23
CA ASN A 130 -1.68 -2.21 -5.60
C ASN A 130 -0.60 -3.14 -6.12
N TYR A 131 -0.97 -4.00 -7.09
CA TYR A 131 -0.10 -5.00 -7.73
C TYR A 131 0.79 -5.77 -6.73
N GLY A 132 0.22 -6.08 -5.55
CA GLY A 132 0.86 -6.88 -4.51
C GLY A 132 0.76 -8.38 -4.76
N GLU A 133 1.70 -9.14 -4.18
CA GLU A 133 1.69 -10.61 -4.26
C GLU A 133 0.46 -11.18 -3.53
N VAL A 134 -0.28 -12.07 -4.20
CA VAL A 134 -1.43 -12.79 -3.65
C VAL A 134 -0.98 -14.20 -3.24
N PRO A 135 -1.06 -14.57 -1.95
CA PRO A 135 -0.68 -15.89 -1.49
C PRO A 135 -1.41 -17.03 -2.21
N ALA A 136 -0.76 -18.19 -2.36
CA ALA A 136 -1.37 -19.35 -2.98
C ALA A 136 -2.56 -19.89 -2.16
N ASP A 137 -2.47 -19.79 -0.84
CA ASP A 137 -3.47 -20.18 0.15
C ASP A 137 -4.23 -18.94 0.71
N ALA A 138 -4.63 -18.03 -0.20
CA ALA A 138 -5.20 -16.73 0.13
C ALA A 138 -6.38 -16.82 1.11
N GLU A 139 -7.31 -17.75 0.90
CA GLU A 139 -8.45 -17.94 1.79
C GLU A 139 -8.03 -18.22 3.25
N ARG A 140 -7.04 -19.07 3.45
CA ARG A 140 -6.52 -19.35 4.81
C ARG A 140 -5.80 -18.14 5.42
N VAL A 141 -5.00 -17.45 4.60
CA VAL A 141 -4.15 -16.35 5.07
C VAL A 141 -4.98 -15.09 5.34
N LEU A 142 -6.07 -14.87 4.59
CA LEU A 142 -6.89 -13.67 4.68
C LEU A 142 -8.11 -13.81 5.60
N ALA A 143 -8.23 -14.91 6.34
CA ALA A 143 -9.31 -15.08 7.31
C ALA A 143 -9.27 -13.95 8.35
N GLY A 144 -10.40 -13.25 8.54
CA GLY A 144 -10.50 -12.11 9.44
C GLY A 144 -10.00 -10.77 8.87
N SER A 145 -9.74 -10.69 7.56
CA SER A 145 -9.32 -9.43 6.93
C SER A 145 -10.34 -8.31 7.10
N CYS A 146 -9.83 -7.08 7.24
CA CYS A 146 -10.62 -5.89 6.98
C CYS A 146 -11.00 -5.80 5.49
N PRO A 147 -11.93 -4.89 5.11
CA PRO A 147 -12.26 -4.61 3.71
C PRO A 147 -11.04 -4.32 2.84
N VAL A 148 -11.02 -4.86 1.59
CA VAL A 148 -9.85 -4.79 0.71
C VAL A 148 -10.21 -4.21 -0.66
N VAL A 149 -9.51 -3.17 -1.12
CA VAL A 149 -9.50 -2.72 -2.51
C VAL A 149 -8.21 -3.16 -3.20
N GLY A 150 -8.29 -3.80 -4.36
CA GLY A 150 -7.17 -4.35 -5.11
C GLY A 150 -7.05 -3.81 -6.53
N SER A 151 -5.86 -3.34 -6.93
CA SER A 151 -5.59 -2.79 -8.26
C SER A 151 -4.46 -3.55 -8.95
N TYR A 152 -4.75 -4.22 -10.07
CA TYR A 152 -3.81 -5.10 -10.76
C TYR A 152 -3.75 -4.82 -12.27
N GLY A 153 -2.59 -5.00 -12.87
CA GLY A 153 -2.43 -4.89 -14.32
C GLY A 153 -2.62 -6.24 -15.01
N SER A 154 -3.37 -6.28 -16.14
CA SER A 154 -3.57 -7.52 -16.90
C SER A 154 -2.31 -8.05 -17.60
N ARG A 155 -1.27 -7.21 -17.71
CA ARG A 155 0.03 -7.55 -18.32
C ARG A 155 1.17 -7.62 -17.30
N ASP A 156 0.82 -7.70 -16.01
CA ASP A 156 1.81 -7.83 -14.94
C ASP A 156 2.56 -9.17 -15.04
N LEU A 157 3.89 -9.09 -15.17
CA LEU A 157 4.78 -10.26 -15.30
C LEU A 157 5.59 -10.52 -14.03
N MET A 158 5.39 -9.75 -12.95
CA MET A 158 6.19 -9.84 -11.73
C MET A 158 5.75 -10.99 -10.80
N GLY A 159 4.84 -11.86 -11.25
CA GLY A 159 4.45 -13.04 -10.48
C GLY A 159 3.64 -12.75 -9.22
N THR A 160 2.85 -11.68 -9.26
CA THR A 160 2.00 -11.27 -8.13
C THR A 160 0.87 -12.26 -7.80
N GLY A 161 0.74 -13.33 -8.58
CA GLY A 161 -0.39 -14.27 -8.51
C GLY A 161 -1.63 -13.71 -9.22
N PRO A 162 -2.61 -14.57 -9.52
CA PRO A 162 -3.81 -14.13 -10.20
C PRO A 162 -4.69 -13.29 -9.26
N PRO A 163 -5.06 -12.04 -9.64
CA PRO A 163 -5.95 -11.20 -8.83
C PRO A 163 -7.34 -11.82 -8.63
N GLN A 164 -7.76 -12.72 -9.51
CA GLN A 164 -8.98 -13.51 -9.36
C GLN A 164 -8.94 -14.36 -8.09
N ARG A 165 -7.80 -14.96 -7.73
CA ARG A 165 -7.64 -15.69 -6.47
C ARG A 165 -7.91 -14.80 -5.26
N LEU A 166 -7.49 -13.53 -5.30
CA LEU A 166 -7.77 -12.58 -4.22
C LEU A 166 -9.28 -12.34 -4.09
N ALA A 167 -9.96 -12.04 -5.21
CA ALA A 167 -11.41 -11.82 -5.21
C ALA A 167 -12.19 -13.05 -4.75
N GLU A 168 -11.81 -14.25 -5.23
CA GLU A 168 -12.44 -15.53 -4.84
C GLU A 168 -12.27 -15.79 -3.33
N ALA A 169 -11.06 -15.60 -2.79
CA ALA A 169 -10.79 -15.79 -1.37
C ALA A 169 -11.57 -14.81 -0.48
N LEU A 170 -11.60 -13.52 -0.85
CA LEU A 170 -12.35 -12.50 -0.09
C LEU A 170 -13.86 -12.74 -0.18
N THR A 171 -14.37 -13.20 -1.33
CA THR A 171 -15.78 -13.61 -1.47
C THR A 171 -16.11 -14.81 -0.56
N ALA A 172 -15.27 -15.85 -0.54
CA ALA A 172 -15.47 -17.03 0.30
C ALA A 172 -15.44 -16.69 1.81
N LEU A 173 -14.71 -15.65 2.18
CA LEU A 173 -14.58 -15.16 3.56
C LEU A 173 -15.65 -14.11 3.94
N ASP A 174 -16.56 -13.76 3.03
CA ASP A 174 -17.55 -12.69 3.20
C ASP A 174 -16.92 -11.32 3.57
N VAL A 175 -15.71 -11.05 3.04
CA VAL A 175 -14.98 -9.80 3.23
C VAL A 175 -15.38 -8.79 2.14
N PRO A 176 -15.82 -7.57 2.48
CA PRO A 176 -16.09 -6.53 1.49
C PRO A 176 -14.85 -6.21 0.65
N HIS A 177 -14.99 -6.22 -0.68
CA HIS A 177 -13.84 -5.98 -1.54
C HIS A 177 -14.21 -5.39 -2.90
N ASP A 178 -13.25 -4.68 -3.51
CA ASP A 178 -13.26 -4.23 -4.91
C ASP A 178 -11.91 -4.58 -5.55
N VAL A 179 -11.83 -5.72 -6.24
CA VAL A 179 -10.61 -6.15 -6.93
C VAL A 179 -10.74 -5.89 -8.43
N HIS A 180 -9.95 -4.97 -8.95
CA HIS A 180 -10.01 -4.55 -10.35
C HIS A 180 -8.74 -4.87 -11.13
N VAL A 181 -8.92 -5.36 -12.37
CA VAL A 181 -7.83 -5.67 -13.30
C VAL A 181 -7.86 -4.70 -14.48
N TYR A 182 -6.82 -3.88 -14.61
CA TYR A 182 -6.71 -2.86 -15.65
C TYR A 182 -6.19 -3.45 -16.97
N PRO A 183 -6.99 -3.43 -18.05
CA PRO A 183 -6.58 -3.97 -19.33
C PRO A 183 -5.35 -3.25 -19.89
N GLY A 184 -4.35 -4.03 -20.31
CA GLY A 184 -3.12 -3.49 -20.88
C GLY A 184 -2.12 -2.91 -19.88
N ALA A 185 -2.50 -2.71 -18.63
CA ALA A 185 -1.59 -2.23 -17.59
C ALA A 185 -0.57 -3.31 -17.19
N GLY A 186 0.67 -2.88 -16.96
CA GLY A 186 1.73 -3.72 -16.41
C GLY A 186 1.91 -3.53 -14.93
N HIS A 187 3.00 -4.09 -14.37
CA HIS A 187 3.38 -3.87 -12.98
C HIS A 187 3.73 -2.40 -12.73
N SER A 188 3.45 -1.88 -11.53
CA SER A 188 3.74 -0.49 -11.14
C SER A 188 3.08 0.59 -11.99
N PHE A 189 1.95 0.32 -12.63
CA PHE A 189 1.26 1.26 -13.52
C PHE A 189 0.80 2.57 -12.84
N MET A 190 0.76 2.61 -11.50
CA MET A 190 0.41 3.80 -10.73
C MET A 190 1.61 4.69 -10.36
N SER A 191 2.85 4.23 -10.59
CA SER A 191 4.08 4.94 -10.21
C SER A 191 4.85 5.40 -11.44
N PRO A 192 4.95 6.72 -11.70
CA PRO A 192 5.78 7.23 -12.80
C PRO A 192 7.24 6.83 -12.62
N LYS A 193 7.89 6.36 -13.66
CA LYS A 193 9.32 5.99 -13.61
C LYS A 193 10.18 7.07 -14.26
N PRO A 194 11.45 7.26 -13.80
CA PRO A 194 12.36 8.24 -14.40
C PRO A 194 12.52 8.07 -15.91
N ALA A 195 12.54 9.18 -16.64
CA ALA A 195 12.61 9.19 -18.10
C ALA A 195 13.82 8.42 -18.66
N ALA A 196 14.95 8.45 -17.95
CA ALA A 196 16.17 7.73 -18.32
C ALA A 196 16.00 6.20 -18.34
N LEU A 197 15.04 5.65 -17.61
CA LEU A 197 14.77 4.22 -17.51
C LEU A 197 13.66 3.74 -18.48
N LYS A 198 13.05 4.64 -19.28
CA LYS A 198 11.92 4.31 -20.17
C LYS A 198 12.12 3.07 -21.04
N PRO A 199 13.27 2.82 -21.72
CA PRO A 199 13.43 1.63 -22.55
C PRO A 199 13.34 0.33 -21.73
N LEU A 200 14.00 0.28 -20.56
CA LEU A 200 14.01 -0.88 -19.68
C LEU A 200 12.63 -1.09 -19.03
N VAL A 201 12.02 -0.01 -18.58
CA VAL A 201 10.66 0.04 -17.99
C VAL A 201 9.64 -0.53 -18.96
N ARG A 202 9.70 -0.11 -20.24
CA ARG A 202 8.80 -0.59 -21.30
C ARG A 202 9.00 -2.08 -21.60
N LEU A 203 10.25 -2.53 -21.66
CA LEU A 203 10.58 -3.95 -21.86
C LEU A 203 10.05 -4.81 -20.69
N ALA A 204 10.20 -4.34 -19.46
CA ALA A 204 9.73 -5.01 -18.25
C ALA A 204 8.23 -4.80 -17.96
N ARG A 205 7.51 -4.06 -18.83
CA ARG A 205 6.09 -3.71 -18.64
C ARG A 205 5.80 -3.03 -17.28
N LEU A 206 6.66 -2.09 -16.92
CA LEU A 206 6.55 -1.26 -15.69
C LEU A 206 6.04 0.15 -16.02
N ASP A 207 5.41 0.34 -17.18
CA ASP A 207 4.99 1.64 -17.67
C ASP A 207 3.86 2.23 -16.84
N TYR A 208 4.03 3.49 -16.46
CA TYR A 208 2.95 4.30 -15.90
C TYR A 208 1.82 4.48 -16.92
N GLN A 209 0.60 4.25 -16.50
CA GLN A 209 -0.60 4.42 -17.31
C GLN A 209 -1.56 5.36 -16.58
N SER A 210 -1.57 6.62 -17.02
CA SER A 210 -2.29 7.70 -16.33
C SER A 210 -3.78 7.43 -16.12
N GLN A 211 -4.47 6.91 -17.13
CA GLN A 211 -5.90 6.63 -17.03
C GLN A 211 -6.19 5.50 -16.05
N ALA A 212 -5.47 4.40 -16.13
CA ALA A 212 -5.61 3.27 -15.19
C ALA A 212 -5.21 3.68 -13.77
N ALA A 213 -4.15 4.47 -13.62
CA ALA A 213 -3.71 4.98 -12.33
C ALA A 213 -4.76 5.91 -11.71
N GLU A 214 -5.36 6.80 -12.48
CA GLU A 214 -6.37 7.71 -11.99
C GLU A 214 -7.65 6.98 -11.56
N ASP A 215 -8.12 6.01 -12.34
CA ASP A 215 -9.27 5.18 -11.97
C ASP A 215 -8.97 4.35 -10.70
N ALA A 216 -7.77 3.77 -10.59
CA ALA A 216 -7.37 3.05 -9.38
C ALA A 216 -7.41 3.96 -8.14
N TRP A 217 -6.90 5.18 -8.24
CA TRP A 217 -6.96 6.13 -7.15
C TRP A 217 -8.40 6.53 -6.80
N GLN A 218 -9.28 6.74 -7.78
CA GLN A 218 -10.69 7.06 -7.53
C GLN A 218 -11.38 5.92 -6.77
N ARG A 219 -11.15 4.66 -7.15
CA ARG A 219 -11.65 3.48 -6.43
C ARG A 219 -11.12 3.40 -5.00
N ILE A 220 -9.82 3.61 -4.81
CA ILE A 220 -9.20 3.62 -3.47
C ILE A 220 -9.83 4.71 -2.60
N PHE A 221 -10.04 5.91 -3.12
CA PHE A 221 -10.62 7.01 -2.36
C PHE A 221 -12.09 6.78 -2.03
N ALA A 222 -12.88 6.25 -2.96
CA ALA A 222 -14.27 5.85 -2.70
C ALA A 222 -14.32 4.80 -1.59
N PHE A 223 -13.47 3.77 -1.68
CA PHE A 223 -13.38 2.69 -0.71
C PHE A 223 -12.91 3.18 0.68
N PHE A 224 -11.86 3.97 0.74
CA PHE A 224 -11.42 4.57 2.00
C PHE A 224 -12.44 5.57 2.56
N GLY A 225 -13.20 6.26 1.70
CA GLY A 225 -14.31 7.11 2.12
C GLY A 225 -15.42 6.34 2.82
N GLU A 226 -15.68 5.10 2.42
CA GLU A 226 -16.69 4.22 3.02
C GLU A 226 -16.23 3.63 4.37
N TYR A 227 -14.98 3.17 4.45
CA TYR A 227 -14.54 2.39 5.61
C TYR A 227 -13.72 3.20 6.65
N LEU A 228 -13.16 4.36 6.29
CA LEU A 228 -12.33 5.16 7.19
C LEU A 228 -13.01 6.44 7.71
N ARG A 229 -14.14 6.85 7.13
CA ARG A 229 -14.87 8.07 7.54
C ARG A 229 -16.15 7.78 8.29
#